data_65cefe985be080af110110a37200cb0a
#
_entry.id   65cefe985be080af110110a37200cb0a
#
_cell.length_a   1.000
_cell.length_b   1.000
_cell.length_c   1.000
_cell.angle_alpha   90.00
_cell.angle_beta   90.00
_cell.angle_gamma   90.00
#
_symmetry.space_group_name_H-M   'P 1'
#
loop_
_entity.id
_entity.type
_entity.pdbx_description
1 polymer ?
#
loop_
_entity_poly.entity_id
_entity_poly.type
_entity_poly.pdbx_seq_one_letter_code
_entity_poly.pdbx_strand_id
1 'polypeptide(L)'
;SNICTNETLIALMGAMHMSLLGPEGLEHLAYRNMAACVLAKQKLSEINGISLPHIALSHFNEFVIELPRSAADCLRYLDSVGIIGGFDLNRWYAGRNNWLLVSVTDQTKDAEIELLAAHLAMWCSMKEVIA
;
A
#
# COMPACT_ATOMS: atom_id res chain seq x y z
N SER A 1 13.10 30.54 -10.41
CA SER A 1 14.36 29.92 -9.94
C SER A 1 14.29 29.46 -8.49
N ASN A 2 13.39 29.99 -7.67
CA ASN A 2 13.27 29.61 -6.26
C ASN A 2 12.39 28.39 -6.01
N ILE A 3 11.69 27.87 -7.02
CA ILE A 3 10.70 26.78 -6.89
C ILE A 3 11.30 25.45 -7.30
N CYS A 4 12.32 25.40 -8.17
CA CYS A 4 12.83 24.19 -8.80
C CYS A 4 14.36 24.10 -8.78
N THR A 5 14.98 24.32 -7.62
CA THR A 5 16.46 24.38 -7.54
C THR A 5 17.15 23.01 -7.39
N ASN A 6 16.41 21.94 -7.05
CA ASN A 6 16.97 20.62 -6.74
C ASN A 6 16.75 19.58 -7.86
N GLU A 7 16.09 19.95 -8.95
CA GLU A 7 15.76 19.01 -10.04
C GLU A 7 17.01 18.39 -10.68
N THR A 8 18.05 19.19 -10.90
CA THR A 8 19.31 18.70 -11.50
C THR A 8 19.98 17.65 -10.62
N LEU A 9 20.00 17.86 -9.30
CA LEU A 9 20.57 16.88 -8.38
C LEU A 9 19.75 15.59 -8.35
N ILE A 10 18.42 15.71 -8.30
CA ILE A 10 17.53 14.54 -8.31
C ILE A 10 17.63 13.79 -9.65
N ALA A 11 17.70 14.52 -10.78
CA ALA A 11 17.90 13.91 -12.09
C ALA A 11 19.24 13.16 -12.17
N LEU A 12 20.31 13.74 -11.63
CA LEU A 12 21.61 13.08 -11.54
C LEU A 12 21.57 11.81 -10.68
N MET A 13 20.93 11.88 -9.51
CA MET A 13 20.74 10.72 -8.66
C MET A 13 19.95 9.61 -9.37
N GLY A 14 18.88 9.96 -10.09
CA GLY A 14 18.11 9.02 -10.91
C GLY A 14 18.95 8.36 -12.01
N ALA A 15 19.75 9.16 -12.74
CA ALA A 15 20.65 8.64 -13.77
C ALA A 15 21.72 7.68 -13.19
N MET A 16 22.29 8.04 -12.05
CA MET A 16 23.26 7.17 -11.34
C MET A 16 22.61 5.88 -10.89
N HIS A 17 21.44 5.95 -10.31
CA HIS A 17 20.68 4.77 -9.85
C HIS A 17 20.38 3.82 -11.01
N MET A 18 19.84 4.32 -12.12
CA MET A 18 19.56 3.52 -13.31
C MET A 18 20.83 2.92 -13.92
N SER A 19 21.94 3.68 -13.93
CA SER A 19 23.23 3.20 -14.43
C SER A 19 23.83 2.10 -13.58
N LEU A 20 23.64 2.15 -12.26
CA LEU A 20 24.11 1.12 -11.33
C LEU A 20 23.29 -0.16 -11.43
N LEU A 21 21.97 -0.05 -11.59
CA LEU A 21 21.10 -1.20 -11.74
C LEU A 21 21.27 -1.88 -13.10
N GLY A 22 21.44 -1.09 -14.14
CA GLY A 22 21.43 -1.60 -15.52
C GLY A 22 20.06 -2.16 -15.93
N PRO A 23 19.93 -2.70 -17.15
CA PRO A 23 18.65 -3.22 -17.64
C PRO A 23 18.13 -4.39 -16.80
N GLU A 24 18.99 -5.33 -16.44
CA GLU A 24 18.62 -6.51 -15.64
C GLU A 24 18.19 -6.13 -14.22
N GLY A 25 18.87 -5.17 -13.59
CA GLY A 25 18.52 -4.69 -12.27
C GLY A 25 17.18 -3.96 -12.25
N LEU A 26 16.87 -3.16 -13.28
CA LEU A 26 15.58 -2.49 -13.44
C LEU A 26 14.43 -3.49 -13.64
N GLU A 27 14.65 -4.50 -14.47
CA GLU A 27 13.67 -5.58 -14.66
C GLU A 27 13.42 -6.34 -13.35
N HIS A 28 14.47 -6.70 -12.63
CA HIS A 28 14.37 -7.37 -11.34
C HIS A 28 13.63 -6.53 -10.29
N LEU A 29 13.88 -5.23 -10.26
CA LEU A 29 13.17 -4.28 -9.41
C LEU A 29 11.66 -4.27 -9.71
N ALA A 30 11.29 -4.23 -11.00
CA ALA A 30 9.90 -4.27 -11.42
C ALA A 30 9.21 -5.57 -11.00
N TYR A 31 9.86 -6.72 -11.21
CA TYR A 31 9.34 -8.02 -10.77
C TYR A 31 9.14 -8.08 -9.24
N ARG A 32 10.06 -7.55 -8.46
CA ARG A 32 9.93 -7.52 -7.00
C ARG A 32 8.74 -6.68 -6.55
N ASN A 33 8.53 -5.50 -7.16
CA ASN A 33 7.34 -4.68 -6.88
C ASN A 33 6.04 -5.46 -7.16
N MET A 34 5.96 -6.09 -8.35
CA MET A 34 4.79 -6.87 -8.73
C MET A 34 4.57 -8.08 -7.80
N ALA A 35 5.63 -8.78 -7.44
CA ALA A 35 5.56 -9.92 -6.53
C ALA A 35 5.04 -9.52 -5.15
N ALA A 36 5.55 -8.41 -4.58
CA ALA A 36 5.07 -7.86 -3.31
C ALA A 36 3.58 -7.48 -3.40
N CYS A 37 3.15 -6.89 -4.52
CA CYS A 37 1.75 -6.54 -4.74
C CYS A 37 0.85 -7.79 -4.81
N VAL A 38 1.27 -8.83 -5.52
CA VAL A 38 0.53 -10.11 -5.60
C VAL A 38 0.42 -10.75 -4.23
N LEU A 39 1.51 -10.83 -3.47
CA LEU A 39 1.52 -11.38 -2.11
C LEU A 39 0.58 -10.60 -1.19
N ALA A 40 0.65 -9.26 -1.20
CA ALA A 40 -0.20 -8.41 -0.38
C ALA A 40 -1.69 -8.60 -0.73
N LYS A 41 -2.04 -8.60 -2.02
CA LYS A 41 -3.41 -8.86 -2.48
C LYS A 41 -3.91 -10.23 -2.02
N GLN A 42 -3.09 -11.27 -2.14
CA GLN A 42 -3.45 -12.61 -1.69
C GLN A 42 -3.73 -12.62 -0.19
N LYS A 43 -2.80 -12.16 0.63
CA LYS A 43 -2.92 -12.15 2.10
C LYS A 43 -4.13 -11.34 2.56
N LEU A 44 -4.37 -10.18 1.97
CA LEU A 44 -5.48 -9.32 2.35
C LEU A 44 -6.85 -9.85 1.88
N SER A 45 -6.90 -10.56 0.74
CA SER A 45 -8.14 -11.18 0.26
C SER A 45 -8.63 -12.36 1.13
N GLU A 46 -7.74 -12.96 1.91
CA GLU A 46 -8.06 -14.06 2.83
C GLU A 46 -8.72 -13.57 4.14
N ILE A 47 -8.70 -12.25 4.40
CA ILE A 47 -9.24 -11.67 5.64
C ILE A 47 -10.76 -11.53 5.52
N ASN A 48 -11.48 -12.13 6.46
CA ASN A 48 -12.92 -12.00 6.50
C ASN A 48 -13.36 -10.54 6.74
N GLY A 49 -14.22 -10.04 5.87
CA GLY A 49 -14.70 -8.65 5.90
C GLY A 49 -13.90 -7.68 5.01
N ILE A 50 -12.82 -8.11 4.39
CA ILE A 50 -12.10 -7.32 3.37
C ILE A 50 -12.49 -7.84 1.99
N SER A 51 -12.78 -6.93 1.07
CA SER A 51 -12.92 -7.23 -0.36
C SER A 51 -11.94 -6.41 -1.21
N LEU A 52 -11.62 -6.91 -2.38
CA LEU A 52 -10.77 -6.25 -3.36
C LEU A 52 -11.63 -5.91 -4.59
N PRO A 53 -12.21 -4.71 -4.68
CA PRO A 53 -13.20 -4.37 -5.73
C PRO A 53 -12.62 -4.46 -7.15
N HIS A 54 -11.30 -4.35 -7.29
CA HIS A 54 -10.60 -4.36 -8.58
C HIS A 54 -9.62 -5.52 -8.72
N ILE A 55 -9.85 -6.65 -8.04
CA ILE A 55 -8.91 -7.79 -7.99
C ILE A 55 -8.56 -8.35 -9.38
N ALA A 56 -9.49 -8.28 -10.33
CA ALA A 56 -9.29 -8.77 -11.69
C ALA A 56 -8.38 -7.87 -12.55
N LEU A 57 -8.11 -6.65 -12.13
CA LEU A 57 -7.21 -5.74 -12.84
C LEU A 57 -5.75 -6.02 -12.48
N SER A 58 -4.87 -5.79 -13.45
CA SER A 58 -3.43 -5.81 -13.21
C SER A 58 -3.04 -4.60 -12.37
N HIS A 59 -2.23 -4.83 -11.34
CA HIS A 59 -1.69 -3.81 -10.46
C HIS A 59 -0.17 -3.94 -10.43
N PHE A 60 0.52 -2.83 -10.40
CA PHE A 60 1.98 -2.85 -10.29
C PHE A 60 2.42 -2.91 -8.82
N ASN A 61 2.03 -1.91 -8.02
CA ASN A 61 2.42 -1.80 -6.62
C ASN A 61 1.34 -1.14 -5.72
N GLU A 62 0.21 -0.75 -6.31
CA GLU A 62 -0.90 -0.13 -5.57
C GLU A 62 -2.21 -0.80 -5.93
N PHE A 63 -3.07 -0.99 -4.94
CA PHE A 63 -4.40 -1.56 -5.12
C PHE A 63 -5.34 -1.09 -4.01
N VAL A 64 -6.63 -1.18 -4.27
CA VAL A 64 -7.68 -0.79 -3.33
C VAL A 64 -8.22 -2.00 -2.62
N ILE A 65 -8.40 -1.88 -1.30
CA ILE A 65 -9.22 -2.78 -0.50
C ILE A 65 -10.45 -2.04 0.02
N GLU A 66 -11.54 -2.76 0.13
CA GLU A 66 -12.75 -2.32 0.79
C GLU A 66 -12.86 -2.96 2.15
N LEU A 67 -12.97 -2.15 3.17
CA LEU A 67 -13.03 -2.53 4.58
C LEU A 67 -14.50 -2.67 5.03
N PRO A 68 -14.77 -3.44 6.10
CA PRO A 68 -16.14 -3.55 6.64
C PRO A 68 -16.64 -2.26 7.32
N ARG A 69 -15.72 -1.35 7.65
CA ARG A 69 -15.98 -0.09 8.37
C ARG A 69 -15.09 1.04 7.83
N SER A 70 -15.13 2.20 8.47
CA SER A 70 -14.38 3.40 8.09
C SER A 70 -12.87 3.16 7.91
N ALA A 71 -12.32 3.53 6.75
CA ALA A 71 -10.88 3.49 6.48
C ALA A 71 -10.10 4.44 7.42
N ALA A 72 -10.69 5.59 7.75
CA ALA A 72 -10.06 6.53 8.69
C ALA A 72 -9.89 5.92 10.08
N ASP A 73 -10.86 5.12 10.56
CA ASP A 73 -10.79 4.45 11.85
C ASP A 73 -9.74 3.33 11.83
N CYS A 74 -9.71 2.58 10.73
CA CYS A 74 -8.70 1.56 10.51
C CYS A 74 -7.28 2.16 10.53
N LEU A 75 -7.08 3.27 9.84
CA LEU A 75 -5.77 3.94 9.81
C LEU A 75 -5.35 4.46 11.17
N ARG A 76 -6.28 5.01 11.98
CA ARG A 76 -5.96 5.41 13.36
C ARG A 76 -5.53 4.22 14.22
N TYR A 77 -6.19 3.08 14.07
CA TYR A 77 -5.78 1.85 14.75
C TYR A 77 -4.38 1.40 14.30
N LEU A 78 -4.12 1.33 12.99
CA LEU A 78 -2.82 0.92 12.45
C LEU A 78 -1.70 1.87 12.89
N ASP A 79 -1.95 3.17 12.88
CA ASP A 79 -1.01 4.19 13.35
C ASP A 79 -0.68 4.00 14.85
N SER A 80 -1.66 3.65 15.68
CA SER A 80 -1.46 3.38 17.11
C SER A 80 -0.53 2.19 17.40
N VAL A 81 -0.37 1.30 16.43
CA VAL A 81 0.55 0.14 16.50
C VAL A 81 1.79 0.32 15.61
N GLY A 82 2.02 1.53 15.09
CA GLY A 82 3.21 1.88 14.32
C GLY A 82 3.20 1.42 12.86
N ILE A 83 2.01 1.16 12.27
CA ILE A 83 1.87 0.70 10.89
C ILE A 83 1.26 1.81 10.03
N ILE A 84 1.95 2.22 8.97
CA ILE A 84 1.41 3.07 7.92
C ILE A 84 0.65 2.19 6.94
N GLY A 85 -0.69 2.06 7.14
CA GLY A 85 -1.51 1.06 6.45
C GLY A 85 -1.96 1.43 5.04
N GLY A 86 -1.82 2.70 4.63
CA GLY A 86 -2.26 3.15 3.31
C GLY A 86 -2.90 4.54 3.33
N PHE A 87 -3.78 4.81 2.35
CA PHE A 87 -4.41 6.11 2.18
C PHE A 87 -5.94 5.99 2.11
N ASP A 88 -6.64 6.80 2.91
CA ASP A 88 -8.11 6.89 2.92
C ASP A 88 -8.62 7.58 1.64
N LEU A 89 -9.28 6.81 0.77
CA LEU A 89 -9.79 7.31 -0.50
C LEU A 89 -10.99 8.23 -0.37
N ASN A 90 -11.69 8.25 0.76
CA ASN A 90 -12.79 9.18 0.99
C ASN A 90 -12.37 10.66 0.93
N ARG A 91 -11.07 10.93 1.13
CA ARG A 91 -10.51 12.30 1.00
C ARG A 91 -10.66 12.87 -0.41
N TRP A 92 -10.71 12.03 -1.44
CA TRP A 92 -10.80 12.44 -2.85
C TRP A 92 -12.05 11.91 -3.56
N TYR A 93 -12.62 10.83 -3.05
CA TYR A 93 -13.78 10.17 -3.64
C TYR A 93 -14.90 10.07 -2.61
N ALA A 94 -15.74 11.10 -2.54
CA ALA A 94 -16.87 11.16 -1.61
C ALA A 94 -17.74 9.90 -1.70
N GLY A 95 -18.11 9.33 -0.55
CA GLY A 95 -18.89 8.09 -0.46
C GLY A 95 -18.05 6.80 -0.49
N ARG A 96 -16.70 6.91 -0.46
CA ARG A 96 -15.77 5.78 -0.37
C ARG A 96 -15.10 5.71 1.02
N ASN A 97 -15.90 5.89 2.07
CA ASN A 97 -15.42 5.99 3.45
C ASN A 97 -14.74 4.71 3.99
N ASN A 98 -14.96 3.59 3.34
CA ASN A 98 -14.39 2.28 3.69
C ASN A 98 -13.34 1.79 2.67
N TRP A 99 -12.93 2.63 1.72
CA TRP A 99 -11.90 2.27 0.74
C TRP A 99 -10.53 2.75 1.18
N LEU A 100 -9.59 1.82 1.21
CA LEU A 100 -8.20 2.06 1.57
C LEU A 100 -7.31 1.73 0.37
N LEU A 101 -6.49 2.68 -0.07
CA LEU A 101 -5.43 2.44 -1.04
C LEU A 101 -4.21 1.89 -0.31
N VAL A 102 -3.79 0.69 -0.67
CA VAL A 102 -2.59 0.04 -0.15
C VAL A 102 -1.48 0.13 -1.20
N SER A 103 -0.28 0.50 -0.76
CA SER A 103 0.92 0.55 -1.60
C SER A 103 2.00 -0.34 -1.00
N VAL A 104 2.65 -1.11 -1.85
CA VAL A 104 3.81 -1.95 -1.52
C VAL A 104 4.88 -1.74 -2.58
N THR A 105 6.14 -1.91 -2.20
CA THR A 105 7.28 -1.72 -3.12
C THR A 105 8.27 -2.87 -2.99
N ASP A 106 9.35 -2.83 -3.78
CA ASP A 106 10.50 -3.73 -3.63
C ASP A 106 11.17 -3.65 -2.25
N GLN A 107 10.96 -2.54 -1.52
CA GLN A 107 11.47 -2.35 -0.16
C GLN A 107 10.56 -2.97 0.91
N THR A 108 9.31 -3.26 0.58
CA THR A 108 8.36 -3.88 1.51
C THR A 108 8.71 -5.34 1.71
N LYS A 109 9.01 -5.73 2.95
CA LYS A 109 9.35 -7.11 3.31
C LYS A 109 8.09 -7.95 3.46
N ASP A 110 8.17 -9.24 3.17
CA ASP A 110 7.06 -10.18 3.34
C ASP A 110 6.51 -10.16 4.78
N ALA A 111 7.41 -10.05 5.77
CA ALA A 111 7.02 -9.94 7.19
C ALA A 111 6.20 -8.66 7.50
N GLU A 112 6.44 -7.56 6.78
CA GLU A 112 5.66 -6.33 6.95
C GLU A 112 4.26 -6.48 6.34
N ILE A 113 4.15 -7.20 5.20
CA ILE A 113 2.86 -7.56 4.60
C ILE A 113 2.06 -8.48 5.55
N GLU A 114 2.71 -9.46 6.13
CA GLU A 114 2.09 -10.37 7.11
C GLU A 114 1.65 -9.63 8.38
N LEU A 115 2.47 -8.71 8.87
CA LEU A 115 2.13 -7.88 10.01
C LEU A 115 0.91 -6.99 9.73
N LEU A 116 0.87 -6.35 8.57
CA LEU A 116 -0.29 -5.56 8.13
C LEU A 116 -1.55 -6.44 8.06
N ALA A 117 -1.44 -7.62 7.43
CA ALA A 117 -2.57 -8.56 7.31
C ALA A 117 -3.08 -9.02 8.68
N ALA A 118 -2.19 -9.35 9.62
CA ALA A 118 -2.55 -9.76 10.98
C ALA A 118 -3.31 -8.66 11.73
N HIS A 119 -2.82 -7.40 11.66
CA HIS A 119 -3.48 -6.27 12.31
C HIS A 119 -4.81 -5.91 11.65
N LEU A 120 -4.92 -6.00 10.33
CA LEU A 120 -6.18 -5.80 9.63
C LEU A 120 -7.21 -6.88 10.00
N ALA A 121 -6.81 -8.15 10.08
CA ALA A 121 -7.68 -9.23 10.53
C ALA A 121 -8.17 -9.01 11.96
N MET A 122 -7.27 -8.59 12.85
CA MET A 122 -7.60 -8.25 14.23
C MET A 122 -8.59 -7.09 14.28
N TRP A 123 -8.35 -6.00 13.55
CA TRP A 123 -9.23 -4.83 13.49
C TRP A 123 -10.62 -5.18 12.92
N CYS A 124 -10.68 -6.00 11.86
CA CYS A 124 -11.95 -6.45 11.30
C CYS A 124 -12.76 -7.29 12.30
N SER A 125 -12.11 -8.04 13.19
CA SER A 125 -12.77 -8.86 14.21
C SER A 125 -13.23 -8.07 15.44
N MET A 126 -12.72 -6.87 15.67
CA MET A 126 -13.15 -6.00 16.76
C MET A 126 -14.60 -5.55 16.53
N LYS A 127 -15.47 -5.75 17.54
CA LYS A 127 -16.81 -5.15 17.52
C LYS A 127 -16.69 -3.63 17.58
N GLU A 128 -17.58 -2.93 16.88
CA GLU A 128 -17.71 -1.47 17.06
C GLU A 128 -17.89 -1.18 18.55
N VAL A 129 -16.95 -0.46 19.13
CA VAL A 129 -17.20 0.21 20.39
C VAL A 129 -18.08 1.40 20.03
N ILE A 130 -19.40 1.22 20.18
CA ILE A 130 -20.36 2.33 20.06
C ILE A 130 -19.97 3.33 21.16
N ALA A 131 -19.36 4.45 20.74
CA ALA A 131 -19.06 5.57 21.62
C ALA A 131 -20.29 6.50 21.68
#